data_1d93ef0fca80c68a4f2a3251a40e596c
#
_entry.id   1d93ef0fca80c68a4f2a3251a40e596c
#
_cell.length_a   1.000
_cell.length_b   1.000
_cell.length_c   1.000
_cell.angle_alpha   90.00
_cell.angle_beta   90.00
_cell.angle_gamma   90.00
#
_symmetry.space_group_name_H-M   'P 1'
#
loop_
_entity.id
_entity.type
_entity.pdbx_description
1 polymer ?
#
loop_
_entity_poly.entity_id
_entity_poly.type
_entity_poly.pdbx_seq_one_letter_code
_entity_poly.pdbx_strand_id
1 'polypeptide(L)'
;MFQLNKIVKFLLGLGILTFGSFLLLQVPSVQDRLLENAIPNLVQDNMPKEDALSAIVCGSRSPLPHSSRDEACILVIAGKNIYVIDTGAGSANNVNQWAIPANRIKAVLLTHLHSDHIADLPNFHMQTWINNRPSQLDVY
;
A
#
# COMPACT_ATOMS: atom_id res chain seq x y z
N MET A 1 -4.70 -47.54 37.90
CA MET A 1 -5.12 -46.14 37.53
C MET A 1 -3.87 -45.40 37.08
N PHE A 2 -3.65 -45.27 35.76
CA PHE A 2 -2.42 -44.68 35.22
C PHE A 2 -2.43 -43.16 35.54
N GLN A 3 -1.54 -42.72 36.41
CA GLN A 3 -1.26 -41.27 36.52
C GLN A 3 -0.55 -40.82 35.25
N LEU A 4 -1.29 -40.13 34.37
CA LEU A 4 -0.69 -39.52 33.21
C LEU A 4 0.39 -38.55 33.66
N ASN A 5 1.64 -38.73 33.22
CA ASN A 5 2.77 -37.90 33.57
C ASN A 5 2.43 -36.40 33.32
N LYS A 6 2.85 -35.53 34.20
CA LYS A 6 2.59 -34.08 34.11
C LYS A 6 2.99 -33.51 32.74
N ILE A 7 4.05 -34.02 32.17
CA ILE A 7 4.54 -33.66 30.82
C ILE A 7 3.50 -34.02 29.74
N VAL A 8 2.90 -35.20 29.79
CA VAL A 8 1.89 -35.63 28.80
C VAL A 8 0.63 -34.78 28.90
N LYS A 9 0.20 -34.44 30.11
CA LYS A 9 -0.93 -33.51 30.31
C LYS A 9 -0.64 -32.12 29.77
N PHE A 10 0.59 -31.61 29.98
CA PHE A 10 1.04 -30.33 29.46
C PHE A 10 1.05 -30.33 27.92
N LEU A 11 1.63 -31.37 27.30
CA LEU A 11 1.68 -31.49 25.84
C LEU A 11 0.28 -31.63 25.21
N LEU A 12 -0.61 -32.39 25.84
CA LEU A 12 -2.02 -32.47 25.43
C LEU A 12 -2.73 -31.12 25.52
N GLY A 13 -2.53 -30.39 26.61
CA GLY A 13 -3.08 -29.05 26.79
C GLY A 13 -2.57 -28.06 25.73
N LEU A 14 -1.27 -28.10 25.44
CA LEU A 14 -0.66 -27.29 24.40
C LEU A 14 -1.21 -27.65 22.99
N GLY A 15 -1.37 -28.96 22.71
CA GLY A 15 -1.96 -29.43 21.45
C GLY A 15 -3.41 -28.98 21.27
N ILE A 16 -4.22 -29.01 22.33
CA ILE A 16 -5.61 -28.52 22.28
C ILE A 16 -5.65 -27.01 22.05
N LEU A 17 -4.78 -26.24 22.72
CA LEU A 17 -4.69 -24.79 22.53
C LEU A 17 -4.27 -24.41 21.11
N THR A 18 -3.25 -25.06 20.56
CA THR A 18 -2.78 -24.78 19.20
C THR A 18 -3.83 -25.15 18.16
N PHE A 19 -4.47 -26.30 18.31
CA PHE A 19 -5.55 -26.74 17.43
C PHE A 19 -6.77 -25.83 17.51
N GLY A 20 -7.16 -25.44 18.72
CA GLY A 20 -8.25 -24.48 18.93
C GLY A 20 -7.96 -23.13 18.30
N SER A 21 -6.74 -22.60 18.47
CA SER A 21 -6.31 -21.36 17.81
C SER A 21 -6.32 -21.48 16.29
N PHE A 22 -5.88 -22.60 15.75
CA PHE A 22 -5.92 -22.85 14.31
C PHE A 22 -7.37 -22.86 13.78
N LEU A 23 -8.30 -23.50 14.48
CA LEU A 23 -9.72 -23.51 14.10
C LEU A 23 -10.33 -22.10 14.15
N LEU A 24 -9.99 -21.31 15.18
CA LEU A 24 -10.45 -19.92 15.28
C LEU A 24 -9.97 -19.06 14.13
N LEU A 25 -8.74 -19.26 13.67
CA LEU A 25 -8.18 -18.55 12.52
C LEU A 25 -8.81 -18.95 11.18
N GLN A 26 -9.59 -20.03 11.10
CA GLN A 26 -10.36 -20.40 9.92
C GLN A 26 -11.73 -19.72 9.86
N VAL A 27 -12.15 -19.02 10.92
CA VAL A 27 -13.43 -18.31 10.97
C VAL A 27 -13.30 -16.97 10.26
N PRO A 28 -14.05 -16.70 9.17
CA PRO A 28 -13.92 -15.46 8.39
C PRO A 28 -14.03 -14.19 9.24
N SER A 29 -14.98 -14.15 10.16
CA SER A 29 -15.16 -12.97 11.04
C SER A 29 -13.97 -12.71 11.99
N VAL A 30 -13.19 -13.74 12.33
CA VAL A 30 -11.95 -13.58 13.12
C VAL A 30 -10.83 -13.07 12.23
N GLN A 31 -10.74 -13.58 10.99
CA GLN A 31 -9.77 -13.10 10.00
C GLN A 31 -10.01 -11.63 9.68
N ASP A 32 -11.27 -11.24 9.42
CA ASP A 32 -11.65 -9.87 9.11
C ASP A 32 -11.26 -8.92 10.26
N ARG A 33 -11.58 -9.28 11.52
CA ARG A 33 -11.20 -8.48 12.68
C ARG A 33 -9.69 -8.35 12.87
N LEU A 34 -8.94 -9.42 12.63
CA LEU A 34 -7.49 -9.38 12.72
C LEU A 34 -6.89 -8.47 11.64
N LEU A 35 -7.43 -8.54 10.42
CA LEU A 35 -7.03 -7.67 9.31
C LEU A 35 -7.39 -6.21 9.58
N GLU A 36 -8.63 -5.93 10.00
CA GLU A 36 -9.07 -4.57 10.36
C GLU A 36 -8.19 -3.92 11.44
N ASN A 37 -7.71 -4.71 12.41
CA ASN A 37 -6.80 -4.21 13.45
C ASN A 37 -5.34 -4.10 13.00
N ALA A 38 -4.92 -4.93 12.05
CA ALA A 38 -3.54 -4.94 11.56
C ALA A 38 -3.27 -3.86 10.51
N ILE A 39 -4.22 -3.62 9.61
CA ILE A 39 -4.10 -2.68 8.50
C ILE A 39 -3.70 -1.27 8.95
N PRO A 40 -4.33 -0.64 9.98
CA PRO A 40 -3.94 0.70 10.43
C PRO A 40 -2.50 0.80 10.93
N ASN A 41 -1.95 -0.31 11.46
CA ASN A 41 -0.57 -0.36 11.94
C ASN A 41 0.46 -0.66 10.83
N LEU A 42 0.00 -1.18 9.70
CA LEU A 42 0.83 -1.47 8.53
C LEU A 42 0.88 -0.29 7.56
N VAL A 43 -0.14 0.56 7.55
CA VAL A 43 -0.20 1.77 6.73
C VAL A 43 0.55 2.89 7.44
N GLN A 44 1.81 3.09 7.10
CA GLN A 44 2.56 4.27 7.53
C GLN A 44 2.12 5.46 6.68
N ASP A 45 1.63 6.52 7.31
CA ASP A 45 1.34 7.80 6.66
C ASP A 45 2.57 8.71 6.78
N ASN A 46 3.41 8.70 5.76
CA ASN A 46 4.62 9.51 5.67
C ASN A 46 4.35 10.90 5.06
N MET A 47 3.09 11.31 5.01
CA MET A 47 2.71 12.59 4.43
C MET A 47 3.10 13.76 5.33
N PRO A 48 3.39 14.95 4.74
CA PRO A 48 3.53 16.18 5.49
C PRO A 48 2.28 16.42 6.35
N LYS A 49 2.48 16.75 7.62
CA LYS A 49 1.38 16.98 8.59
C LYS A 49 0.87 18.42 8.55
N GLU A 50 1.62 19.30 7.93
CA GLU A 50 1.28 20.71 7.80
C GLU A 50 0.33 20.93 6.62
N ASP A 51 -0.57 21.89 6.75
CA ASP A 51 -1.42 22.35 5.64
C ASP A 51 -0.59 23.24 4.71
N ALA A 52 0.15 22.60 3.83
CA ALA A 52 1.08 23.24 2.91
C ALA A 52 0.96 22.64 1.50
N LEU A 53 1.44 23.37 0.52
CA LEU A 53 1.68 22.84 -0.82
C LEU A 53 3.09 22.27 -0.86
N SER A 54 3.19 20.96 -1.13
CA SER A 54 4.45 20.23 -1.21
C SER A 54 4.56 19.48 -2.52
N ALA A 55 5.78 19.23 -2.97
CA ALA A 55 6.06 18.41 -4.14
C ALA A 55 7.09 17.33 -3.80
N ILE A 56 6.85 16.11 -4.30
CA ILE A 56 7.76 14.97 -4.18
C ILE A 56 8.07 14.49 -5.59
N VAL A 57 9.34 14.39 -5.95
CA VAL A 57 9.76 13.84 -7.24
C VAL A 57 9.80 12.32 -7.11
N CYS A 58 8.82 11.63 -7.68
CA CYS A 58 8.70 10.17 -7.67
C CYS A 58 9.39 9.49 -8.87
N GLY A 59 9.81 10.26 -9.85
CA GLY A 59 10.63 9.83 -10.98
C GLY A 59 11.19 11.02 -11.73
N SER A 60 12.44 10.93 -12.17
CA SER A 60 13.17 12.04 -12.80
C SER A 60 14.00 11.62 -14.00
N ARG A 61 13.76 10.41 -14.53
CA ARG A 61 14.46 9.89 -15.71
C ARG A 61 13.69 10.25 -16.99
N SER A 62 14.42 10.54 -18.03
CA SER A 62 13.93 10.52 -19.42
C SER A 62 13.84 9.07 -19.93
N PRO A 63 13.39 8.80 -21.18
CA PRO A 63 13.34 7.45 -21.74
C PRO A 63 14.68 6.72 -21.77
N LEU A 64 15.80 7.43 -21.64
CA LEU A 64 17.13 6.84 -21.64
C LEU A 64 17.39 6.03 -20.35
N PRO A 65 18.00 4.84 -20.44
CA PRO A 65 18.27 4.00 -19.29
C PRO A 65 19.09 4.71 -18.21
N HIS A 66 18.69 4.52 -16.95
CA HIS A 66 19.44 5.00 -15.77
C HIS A 66 19.30 3.99 -14.64
N SER A 67 20.39 3.71 -13.94
CA SER A 67 20.47 2.62 -12.96
C SER A 67 19.72 2.86 -11.66
N SER A 68 19.40 4.13 -11.32
CA SER A 68 18.84 4.50 -10.00
C SER A 68 17.73 5.53 -10.07
N ARG A 69 17.14 5.78 -11.23
CA ARG A 69 16.05 6.74 -11.40
C ARG A 69 14.93 6.12 -12.22
N ASP A 70 13.72 6.29 -11.77
CA ASP A 70 12.53 5.94 -12.51
C ASP A 70 12.05 7.11 -13.38
N GLU A 71 11.17 6.83 -14.35
CA GLU A 71 10.69 7.79 -15.33
C GLU A 71 9.82 8.88 -14.72
N ALA A 72 9.48 9.89 -15.52
CA ALA A 72 8.87 11.14 -15.09
C ALA A 72 7.66 10.96 -14.16
N CYS A 73 7.73 11.52 -12.96
CA CYS A 73 6.65 11.53 -11.99
C CYS A 73 6.87 12.60 -10.92
N ILE A 74 5.85 13.42 -10.66
CA ILE A 74 5.83 14.36 -9.53
C ILE A 74 4.51 14.19 -8.78
N LEU A 75 4.58 14.05 -7.47
CA LEU A 75 3.41 14.17 -6.60
C LEU A 75 3.29 15.61 -6.12
N VAL A 76 2.13 16.21 -6.30
CA VAL A 76 1.77 17.49 -5.71
C VAL A 76 0.80 17.23 -4.57
N ILE A 77 1.16 17.65 -3.37
CA ILE A 77 0.39 17.46 -2.15
C ILE A 77 -0.19 18.81 -1.75
N ALA A 78 -1.53 18.91 -1.73
CA ALA A 78 -2.26 20.09 -1.29
C ALA A 78 -3.14 19.68 -0.10
N GLY A 79 -2.68 19.95 1.10
CA GLY A 79 -3.30 19.49 2.33
C GLY A 79 -3.46 17.97 2.36
N LYS A 80 -4.70 17.48 2.34
CA LYS A 80 -4.99 16.02 2.34
C LYS A 80 -5.05 15.40 0.94
N ASN A 81 -4.99 16.17 -0.13
CA ASN A 81 -5.14 15.69 -1.50
C ASN A 81 -3.77 15.52 -2.17
N ILE A 82 -3.66 14.47 -2.97
CA ILE A 82 -2.48 14.19 -3.78
C ILE A 82 -2.89 14.23 -5.24
N TYR A 83 -2.08 14.88 -6.05
CA TYR A 83 -2.18 14.90 -7.51
C TYR A 83 -0.89 14.36 -8.08
N VAL A 84 -1.00 13.50 -9.10
CA VAL A 84 0.15 12.91 -9.76
C VAL A 84 0.34 13.61 -11.09
N ILE A 85 1.52 14.16 -11.35
CA ILE A 85 1.90 14.72 -12.64
C ILE A 85 2.82 13.71 -13.30
N ASP A 86 2.35 13.15 -14.40
CA ASP A 86 2.96 12.04 -15.12
C ASP A 86 3.11 10.74 -14.30
N THR A 87 3.14 9.63 -14.98
CA THR A 87 3.18 8.28 -14.42
C THR A 87 4.17 7.41 -15.21
N GLY A 88 5.42 7.86 -15.28
CA GLY A 88 6.47 7.13 -15.98
C GLY A 88 6.81 5.80 -15.30
N ALA A 89 7.47 4.91 -16.05
CA ALA A 89 7.78 3.56 -15.58
C ALA A 89 8.60 3.54 -14.29
N GLY A 90 8.16 2.73 -13.32
CA GLY A 90 8.76 2.56 -11.99
C GLY A 90 8.22 3.51 -10.93
N SER A 91 7.57 4.61 -11.31
CA SER A 91 7.13 5.65 -10.38
C SER A 91 6.06 5.19 -9.40
N ALA A 92 5.14 4.33 -9.83
CA ALA A 92 4.12 3.75 -8.95
C ALA A 92 4.74 2.88 -7.85
N ASN A 93 5.83 2.17 -8.15
CA ASN A 93 6.57 1.40 -7.17
C ASN A 93 7.23 2.28 -6.10
N ASN A 94 7.80 3.43 -6.49
CA ASN A 94 8.37 4.41 -5.56
C ASN A 94 7.30 4.94 -4.60
N VAL A 95 6.14 5.32 -5.11
CA VAL A 95 5.00 5.79 -4.29
C VAL A 95 4.61 4.75 -3.25
N ASN A 96 4.58 3.47 -3.65
CA ASN A 96 4.25 2.36 -2.76
C ASN A 96 5.37 2.11 -1.72
N GLN A 97 6.64 2.07 -2.13
CA GLN A 97 7.77 1.84 -1.22
C GLN A 97 7.91 2.97 -0.17
N TRP A 98 7.57 4.20 -0.53
CA TRP A 98 7.62 5.34 0.38
C TRP A 98 6.39 5.43 1.28
N ALA A 99 5.47 4.45 1.21
CA ALA A 99 4.23 4.41 1.96
C ALA A 99 3.38 5.70 1.79
N ILE A 100 3.36 6.24 0.58
CA ILE A 100 2.48 7.36 0.24
C ILE A 100 1.05 6.82 0.15
N PRO A 101 0.06 7.43 0.84
CA PRO A 101 -1.30 6.92 0.89
C PRO A 101 -2.01 7.08 -0.46
N ALA A 102 -1.94 6.04 -1.30
CA ALA A 102 -2.45 6.04 -2.66
C ALA A 102 -3.97 6.31 -2.75
N ASN A 103 -4.74 6.00 -1.71
CA ASN A 103 -6.17 6.31 -1.62
C ASN A 103 -6.46 7.83 -1.59
N ARG A 104 -5.46 8.67 -1.31
CA ARG A 104 -5.58 10.13 -1.29
C ARG A 104 -5.29 10.77 -2.66
N ILE A 105 -4.84 9.97 -3.64
CA ILE A 105 -4.63 10.45 -5.01
C ILE A 105 -6.00 10.76 -5.64
N LYS A 106 -6.18 12.01 -6.03
CA LYS A 106 -7.42 12.54 -6.59
C LYS A 106 -7.43 12.51 -8.11
N ALA A 107 -6.30 12.87 -8.71
CA ALA A 107 -6.19 12.91 -10.15
C ALA A 107 -4.76 12.63 -10.61
N VAL A 108 -4.66 12.20 -11.87
CA VAL A 108 -3.43 12.15 -12.65
C VAL A 108 -3.52 13.22 -13.73
N LEU A 109 -2.47 14.02 -13.86
CA LEU A 109 -2.32 15.05 -14.87
C LEU A 109 -1.18 14.64 -15.79
N LEU A 110 -1.50 14.34 -17.05
CA LEU A 110 -0.51 13.94 -18.05
C LEU A 110 -0.04 15.16 -18.82
N THR A 111 1.26 15.40 -18.81
CA THR A 111 1.83 16.49 -19.61
C THR A 111 1.75 16.18 -21.08
N HIS A 112 2.00 14.92 -21.45
CA HIS A 112 1.87 14.40 -22.82
C HIS A 112 1.89 12.86 -22.82
N LEU A 113 1.65 12.24 -23.96
CA LEU A 113 1.40 10.80 -24.09
C LEU A 113 2.63 9.96 -24.51
N HIS A 114 3.85 10.43 -24.26
CA HIS A 114 5.02 9.57 -24.43
C HIS A 114 5.07 8.48 -23.35
N SER A 115 5.69 7.35 -23.68
CA SER A 115 5.71 6.17 -22.81
C SER A 115 6.35 6.44 -21.44
N ASP A 116 7.37 7.26 -21.38
CA ASP A 116 8.07 7.65 -20.16
C ASP A 116 7.24 8.58 -19.23
N HIS A 117 6.04 8.97 -19.68
CA HIS A 117 5.08 9.76 -18.90
C HIS A 117 3.81 9.01 -18.55
N ILE A 118 3.50 7.87 -19.21
CA ILE A 118 2.22 7.17 -19.04
C ILE A 118 2.36 5.68 -18.69
N ALA A 119 3.56 5.10 -18.73
CA ALA A 119 3.75 3.64 -18.65
C ALA A 119 3.21 3.01 -17.36
N ASP A 120 3.22 3.73 -16.24
CA ASP A 120 2.73 3.26 -14.95
C ASP A 120 1.28 3.68 -14.62
N LEU A 121 0.57 4.34 -15.52
CA LEU A 121 -0.82 4.74 -15.30
C LEU A 121 -1.73 3.56 -14.87
N PRO A 122 -1.65 2.37 -15.47
CA PRO A 122 -2.41 1.21 -15.01
C PRO A 122 -2.07 0.80 -13.57
N ASN A 123 -0.78 0.88 -13.18
CA ASN A 123 -0.33 0.55 -11.83
C ASN A 123 -0.84 1.57 -10.81
N PHE A 124 -0.80 2.87 -11.11
CA PHE A 124 -1.42 3.91 -10.27
C PHE A 124 -2.91 3.68 -10.11
N HIS A 125 -3.63 3.36 -11.19
CA HIS A 125 -5.06 3.05 -11.12
C HIS A 125 -5.33 1.86 -10.20
N MET A 126 -4.60 0.76 -10.38
CA MET A 126 -4.72 -0.44 -9.55
C MET A 126 -4.39 -0.14 -8.08
N GLN A 127 -3.25 0.50 -7.80
CA GLN A 127 -2.82 0.80 -6.42
C GLN A 127 -3.81 1.71 -5.70
N THR A 128 -4.32 2.74 -6.35
CA THR A 128 -5.32 3.62 -5.75
C THR A 128 -6.62 2.88 -5.44
N TRP A 129 -7.02 1.95 -6.31
CA TRP A 129 -8.22 1.14 -6.14
C TRP A 129 -8.10 0.15 -4.98
N ILE A 130 -7.02 -0.65 -4.93
CA ILE A 130 -6.80 -1.62 -3.84
C ILE A 130 -6.59 -0.96 -2.48
N ASN A 131 -6.12 0.30 -2.46
CA ASN A 131 -6.01 1.12 -1.25
C ASN A 131 -7.30 1.86 -0.89
N ASN A 132 -8.44 1.42 -1.44
CA ASN A 132 -9.76 1.93 -1.11
C ASN A 132 -9.95 3.43 -1.45
N ARG A 133 -9.58 3.84 -2.68
CA ARG A 133 -9.90 5.18 -3.19
C ARG A 133 -11.42 5.41 -3.16
N PRO A 134 -11.89 6.52 -2.57
CA PRO A 134 -13.32 6.74 -2.33
C PRO A 134 -14.12 7.19 -3.58
N SER A 135 -13.45 7.54 -4.67
CA SER A 135 -14.07 8.05 -5.90
C SER A 135 -13.35 7.58 -7.16
N GLN A 136 -13.87 7.89 -8.31
CA GLN A 136 -13.19 7.68 -9.60
C GLN A 136 -11.83 8.39 -9.61
N LEU A 137 -10.84 7.83 -10.31
CA LEU A 137 -9.57 8.49 -10.59
C LEU A 137 -9.74 9.33 -11.85
N ASP A 138 -9.66 10.63 -11.70
CA ASP A 138 -9.70 11.52 -12.84
C ASP A 138 -8.32 11.56 -13.54
N VAL A 139 -8.32 11.57 -14.86
CA VAL A 139 -7.11 11.66 -15.70
C VAL A 139 -7.30 12.79 -16.68
N TYR A 140 -6.38 13.74 -16.70
CA TYR A 140 -6.40 14.94 -17.56
C TYR A 140 -5.17 15.02 -18.45
#